data_bb1f03021ccf6f9d8de2c7d800dbdab1
#
_entry.id   bb1f03021ccf6f9d8de2c7d800dbdab1
#
_cell.length_a   1.000
_cell.length_b   1.000
_cell.length_c   1.000
_cell.angle_alpha   90.00
_cell.angle_beta   90.00
_cell.angle_gamma   90.00
#
_symmetry.space_group_name_H-M   'P 1'
#
loop_
_entity.id
_entity.type
_entity.pdbx_description
1 polymer ?
#
loop_
_entity_poly.entity_id
_entity_poly.type
_entity_poly.pdbx_seq_one_letter_code
_entity_poly.pdbx_strand_id
1 'polypeptide(L)'
;MAFQFTPPGVLNRLRASVVYNDFPQLNVTSNFLTTEGIRLALEGNATDLLPAMVSLVSSPAPYLAASITMSIVRSASLAALYKLQFEDTTLMGAVAIFPDTDVLNPFIINNVALESIREMAMAGMEAAMVVTARGYYNVNTGFFGT
;
A
#
# COMPACT_ATOMS: atom_id res chain seq x y z
N MET A 1 -22.32 -3.94 32.55
CA MET A 1 -21.53 -3.88 31.31
C MET A 1 -20.08 -4.08 31.64
N ALA A 2 -19.45 -5.00 30.96
CA ALA A 2 -18.03 -5.20 31.13
C ALA A 2 -17.26 -4.36 30.10
N PHE A 3 -16.28 -3.63 30.58
CA PHE A 3 -15.37 -2.95 29.69
C PHE A 3 -14.37 -3.95 29.16
N GLN A 4 -14.29 -4.01 27.86
CA GLN A 4 -13.28 -4.82 27.20
C GLN A 4 -12.03 -3.97 26.98
N PHE A 5 -11.13 -4.04 27.95
CA PHE A 5 -9.84 -3.41 27.79
C PHE A 5 -8.91 -4.39 27.12
N THR A 6 -8.55 -4.10 25.91
CA THR A 6 -7.41 -4.76 25.28
C THR A 6 -6.18 -4.00 25.72
N PRO A 7 -5.36 -4.57 26.59
CA PRO A 7 -4.15 -3.86 27.00
C PRO A 7 -3.28 -3.59 25.77
N PRO A 8 -2.66 -2.40 25.69
CA PRO A 8 -1.79 -2.10 24.56
C PRO A 8 -0.56 -3.01 24.49
N GLY A 9 -0.19 -3.57 25.61
CA GLY A 9 0.77 -4.66 25.80
C GLY A 9 1.86 -4.79 24.74
N VAL A 10 1.76 -5.81 23.92
CA VAL A 10 2.79 -6.14 22.95
C VAL A 10 2.40 -5.60 21.57
N LEU A 11 3.26 -4.74 21.03
CA LEU A 11 3.08 -4.28 19.67
C LEU A 11 3.50 -5.37 18.68
N ASN A 12 2.57 -5.78 17.84
CA ASN A 12 2.85 -6.75 16.80
C ASN A 12 3.61 -6.06 15.64
N ARG A 13 4.84 -6.47 15.44
CA ARG A 13 5.66 -5.96 14.33
C ARG A 13 5.29 -6.72 13.06
N LEU A 14 4.37 -6.13 12.30
CA LEU A 14 3.93 -6.76 11.05
C LEU A 14 5.02 -6.68 10.00
N ARG A 15 5.22 -7.80 9.33
CA ARG A 15 5.97 -7.87 8.08
C ARG A 15 4.94 -7.92 6.95
N ALA A 16 5.36 -7.56 5.76
CA ALA A 16 4.45 -7.57 4.63
C ALA A 16 5.19 -7.95 3.36
N SER A 17 4.43 -8.34 2.36
CA SER A 17 4.97 -8.57 1.02
C SER A 17 4.04 -7.92 0.00
N VAL A 18 4.61 -7.54 -1.13
CA VAL A 18 3.89 -6.94 -2.26
C VAL A 18 3.98 -7.89 -3.44
N VAL A 19 2.83 -8.23 -4.01
CA VAL A 19 2.74 -9.12 -5.14
C VAL A 19 2.10 -8.38 -6.30
N TYR A 20 2.82 -8.30 -7.41
CA TYR A 20 2.32 -7.74 -8.66
C TYR A 20 1.78 -8.87 -9.52
N ASN A 21 0.49 -8.84 -9.83
CA ASN A 21 -0.13 -9.94 -10.58
C ASN A 21 0.44 -10.10 -11.99
N ASP A 22 0.73 -8.98 -12.65
CA ASP A 22 1.21 -9.00 -14.04
C ASP A 22 2.74 -8.95 -14.17
N PHE A 23 3.43 -8.62 -13.10
CA PHE A 23 4.89 -8.45 -13.09
C PHE A 23 5.52 -9.16 -11.89
N PRO A 24 5.48 -10.49 -11.87
CA PRO A 24 5.94 -11.23 -10.68
C PRO A 24 7.43 -11.04 -10.38
N GLN A 25 8.24 -10.63 -11.35
CA GLN A 25 9.65 -10.36 -11.12
C GLN A 25 9.90 -9.16 -10.21
N LEU A 26 8.89 -8.31 -10.01
CA LEU A 26 8.99 -7.14 -9.13
C LEU A 26 8.44 -7.40 -7.73
N ASN A 27 8.01 -8.62 -7.44
CA ASN A 27 7.49 -8.95 -6.13
C ASN A 27 8.50 -8.69 -5.03
N VAL A 28 8.02 -8.11 -3.94
CA VAL A 28 8.85 -7.78 -2.79
C VAL A 28 8.40 -8.60 -1.60
N THR A 29 9.29 -9.45 -1.11
CA THR A 29 9.05 -10.17 0.14
C THR A 29 9.66 -9.41 1.31
N SER A 30 9.31 -9.83 2.53
CA SER A 30 9.80 -9.17 3.74
C SER A 30 11.34 -9.20 3.85
N ASN A 31 11.99 -10.14 3.17
CA ASN A 31 13.46 -10.22 3.17
C ASN A 31 14.12 -9.05 2.44
N PHE A 32 13.39 -8.39 1.54
CA PHE A 32 13.91 -7.26 0.78
C PHE A 32 13.49 -5.91 1.34
N LEU A 33 12.74 -5.90 2.45
CA LEU A 33 12.29 -4.67 3.07
C LEU A 33 13.27 -4.22 4.15
N THR A 34 13.45 -2.91 4.26
CA THR A 34 14.15 -2.31 5.40
C THR A 34 13.23 -2.30 6.62
N THR A 35 13.74 -1.79 7.75
CA THR A 35 12.93 -1.68 8.98
C THR A 35 11.74 -0.76 8.82
N GLU A 36 11.76 0.13 7.84
CA GLU A 36 10.63 1.02 7.57
C GLU A 36 9.50 0.32 6.82
N GLY A 37 9.81 -0.73 6.07
CA GLY A 37 8.83 -1.62 5.48
C GLY A 37 7.97 -0.98 4.40
N ILE A 38 6.70 -1.35 4.41
CA ILE A 38 5.70 -0.90 3.46
C ILE A 38 4.70 0.00 4.19
N ARG A 39 4.39 1.14 3.59
CA ARG A 39 3.36 2.05 4.10
C ARG A 39 2.26 2.19 3.08
N LEU A 40 1.05 1.92 3.51
CA LEU A 40 -0.16 2.11 2.71
C LEU A 40 -0.93 3.29 3.28
N ALA A 41 -1.23 4.26 2.43
CA ALA A 41 -2.05 5.40 2.80
C ALA A 41 -3.27 5.46 1.89
N LEU A 42 -4.44 5.53 2.48
CA LEU A 42 -5.69 5.78 1.75
C LEU A 42 -6.00 7.26 1.86
N GLU A 43 -6.19 7.90 0.72
CA GLU A 43 -6.36 9.34 0.64
C GLU A 43 -7.82 9.70 0.42
N GLY A 44 -8.27 10.78 1.07
CA GLY A 44 -9.63 11.24 0.95
C GLY A 44 -10.54 10.65 2.02
N ASN A 45 -11.81 10.91 1.87
CA ASN A 45 -12.84 10.48 2.81
C ASN A 45 -13.70 9.39 2.20
N ALA A 46 -13.87 8.29 2.94
CA ALA A 46 -14.76 7.22 2.50
C ALA A 46 -16.22 7.65 2.46
N THR A 47 -16.60 8.60 3.30
CA THR A 47 -17.94 9.18 3.34
C THR A 47 -17.82 10.67 3.60
N ASP A 48 -18.50 11.44 2.76
CA ASP A 48 -18.65 12.87 2.99
C ASP A 48 -20.04 13.16 3.55
N LEU A 49 -20.10 14.10 4.47
CA LEU A 49 -21.36 14.57 5.03
C LEU A 49 -21.68 15.91 4.39
N LEU A 50 -22.76 15.90 3.60
CA LEU A 50 -23.19 17.09 2.87
C LEU A 50 -24.27 17.79 3.68
N PRO A 51 -24.13 19.10 3.97
CA PRO A 51 -25.14 19.83 4.70
C PRO A 51 -26.41 20.01 3.86
N ALA A 52 -27.54 19.68 4.45
CA ALA A 52 -28.85 19.98 3.92
C ALA A 52 -29.54 21.04 4.80
N MET A 53 -30.72 21.50 4.42
CA MET A 53 -31.37 22.55 5.18
C MET A 53 -31.66 22.14 6.63
N VAL A 54 -32.01 20.89 6.87
CA VAL A 54 -32.45 20.40 8.18
C VAL A 54 -31.46 19.40 8.78
N SER A 55 -30.62 18.75 7.97
CA SER A 55 -29.79 17.67 8.44
C SER A 55 -28.53 17.54 7.57
N LEU A 56 -27.70 16.55 7.92
CA LEU A 56 -26.54 16.17 7.11
C LEU A 56 -26.90 14.94 6.30
N VAL A 57 -26.52 14.94 5.03
CA VAL A 57 -26.71 13.81 4.12
C VAL A 57 -25.38 13.13 3.88
N SER A 58 -25.35 11.82 4.05
CA SER A 58 -24.16 11.02 3.84
C SER A 58 -23.96 10.73 2.35
N SER A 59 -22.74 10.89 1.89
CA SER A 59 -22.34 10.58 0.52
C SER A 59 -21.14 9.64 0.53
N PRO A 60 -21.38 8.32 0.43
CA PRO A 60 -20.28 7.35 0.42
C PRO A 60 -19.54 7.37 -0.92
N ALA A 61 -18.25 7.17 -0.86
CA ALA A 61 -17.40 7.06 -2.04
C ALA A 61 -17.25 5.59 -2.46
N PRO A 62 -17.19 5.29 -3.77
CA PRO A 62 -16.97 3.92 -4.23
C PRO A 62 -15.51 3.48 -4.10
N TYR A 63 -14.57 4.40 -4.08
CA TYR A 63 -13.15 4.09 -3.97
C TYR A 63 -12.40 5.24 -3.31
N LEU A 64 -11.20 4.92 -2.82
CA LEU A 64 -10.25 5.92 -2.33
C LEU A 64 -8.95 5.76 -3.09
N ALA A 65 -8.28 6.86 -3.32
CA ALA A 65 -6.92 6.82 -3.85
C ALA A 65 -6.00 6.18 -2.81
N ALA A 66 -5.14 5.30 -3.27
CA ALA A 66 -4.20 4.58 -2.40
C ALA A 66 -2.77 4.90 -2.82
N SER A 67 -1.93 5.11 -1.83
CA SER A 67 -0.51 5.36 -2.03
C SER A 67 0.28 4.29 -1.30
N ILE A 68 1.19 3.62 -2.00
CA ILE A 68 2.05 2.59 -1.44
C ILE A 68 3.48 3.11 -1.47
N THR A 69 4.10 3.19 -0.31
CA THR A 69 5.51 3.57 -0.20
C THR A 69 6.27 2.36 0.33
N MET A 70 7.22 1.89 -0.45
CA MET A 70 8.02 0.71 -0.12
C MET A 70 9.46 1.12 0.11
N SER A 71 10.00 0.79 1.27
CA SER A 71 11.41 0.96 1.56
C SER A 71 12.11 -0.38 1.36
N ILE A 72 12.80 -0.52 0.25
CA ILE A 72 13.36 -1.77 -0.23
C ILE A 72 14.88 -1.75 -0.05
N VAL A 73 15.43 -2.88 0.33
CA VAL A 73 16.89 -3.04 0.33
C VAL A 73 17.38 -2.97 -1.12
N ARG A 74 18.31 -2.07 -1.38
CA ARG A 74 18.86 -1.87 -2.72
C ARG A 74 19.80 -3.04 -3.08
N SER A 75 19.22 -4.22 -3.34
CA SER A 75 19.98 -5.29 -3.91
C SER A 75 20.21 -5.02 -5.41
N ALA A 76 21.32 -5.47 -5.93
CA ALA A 76 21.67 -5.18 -7.31
C ALA A 76 20.61 -5.71 -8.30
N SER A 77 20.09 -6.91 -8.05
CA SER A 77 19.11 -7.52 -8.94
C SER A 77 17.76 -6.80 -8.89
N LEU A 78 17.27 -6.50 -7.70
CA LEU A 78 15.96 -5.87 -7.54
C LEU A 78 15.98 -4.42 -8.02
N ALA A 79 17.04 -3.69 -7.71
CA ALA A 79 17.20 -2.32 -8.18
C ALA A 79 17.26 -2.24 -9.70
N ALA A 80 17.94 -3.18 -10.35
CA ALA A 80 18.00 -3.25 -11.80
C ALA A 80 16.63 -3.53 -12.41
N LEU A 81 15.84 -4.42 -11.82
CA LEU A 81 14.50 -4.73 -12.30
C LEU A 81 13.55 -3.52 -12.20
N TYR A 82 13.59 -2.81 -11.08
CA TYR A 82 12.78 -1.60 -10.94
C TYR A 82 13.20 -0.50 -11.89
N LYS A 83 14.50 -0.33 -12.07
CA LYS A 83 15.03 0.65 -13.03
C LYS A 83 14.52 0.35 -14.44
N LEU A 84 14.62 -0.89 -14.89
CA LEU A 84 14.15 -1.29 -16.21
C LEU A 84 12.65 -1.11 -16.35
N GLN A 85 11.90 -1.41 -15.29
CA GLN A 85 10.45 -1.27 -15.32
C GLN A 85 10.03 0.20 -15.42
N PHE A 86 10.72 1.11 -14.74
CA PHE A 86 10.45 2.54 -14.87
C PHE A 86 10.75 3.06 -16.27
N GLU A 87 11.76 2.49 -16.92
CA GLU A 87 12.13 2.90 -18.27
C GLU A 87 11.21 2.30 -19.34
N ASP A 88 10.59 1.16 -19.06
CA ASP A 88 9.70 0.47 -20.01
C ASP A 88 8.24 0.91 -19.83
N THR A 89 7.63 0.54 -18.73
CA THR A 89 6.26 0.96 -18.41
C THR A 89 6.07 1.02 -16.90
N THR A 90 5.32 2.01 -16.47
CA THR A 90 4.99 2.19 -15.04
C THR A 90 3.58 1.72 -14.69
N LEU A 91 2.84 1.19 -15.67
CA LEU A 91 1.47 0.71 -15.44
C LEU A 91 1.53 -0.75 -14.98
N MET A 92 1.14 -1.00 -13.74
CA MET A 92 1.35 -2.29 -13.07
C MET A 92 0.09 -3.16 -12.97
N GLY A 93 -1.09 -2.59 -13.17
CA GLY A 93 -2.34 -3.32 -12.95
C GLY A 93 -2.64 -3.52 -11.47
N ALA A 94 -3.19 -4.68 -11.09
CA ALA A 94 -3.56 -4.95 -9.71
C ALA A 94 -2.35 -5.39 -8.88
N VAL A 95 -2.27 -4.90 -7.66
CA VAL A 95 -1.19 -5.21 -6.72
C VAL A 95 -1.82 -5.62 -5.40
N ALA A 96 -1.34 -6.70 -4.82
CA ALA A 96 -1.79 -7.18 -3.52
C ALA A 96 -0.71 -6.97 -2.48
N ILE A 97 -1.10 -6.44 -1.32
CA ILE A 97 -0.22 -6.31 -0.16
C ILE A 97 -0.67 -7.35 0.86
N PHE A 98 0.22 -8.28 1.18
CA PHE A 98 -0.06 -9.36 2.12
C PHE A 98 0.59 -9.06 3.46
N PRO A 99 -0.19 -8.66 4.48
CA PRO A 99 0.34 -8.59 5.84
C PRO A 99 0.67 -9.99 6.35
N ASP A 100 1.72 -10.10 7.14
CA ASP A 100 2.16 -11.37 7.71
C ASP A 100 1.37 -11.65 9.00
N THR A 101 0.06 -11.80 8.85
CA THR A 101 -0.85 -12.11 9.96
C THR A 101 -2.15 -12.68 9.41
N ASP A 102 -2.76 -13.59 10.17
CA ASP A 102 -4.06 -14.14 9.80
C ASP A 102 -5.22 -13.21 10.14
N VAL A 103 -4.99 -12.20 10.96
CA VAL A 103 -6.03 -11.31 11.44
C VAL A 103 -6.38 -10.25 10.41
N LEU A 104 -5.42 -9.84 9.62
CA LEU A 104 -5.60 -8.78 8.63
C LEU A 104 -5.56 -9.35 7.22
N ASN A 105 -6.65 -9.20 6.50
CA ASN A 105 -6.74 -9.69 5.13
C ASN A 105 -5.86 -8.87 4.19
N PRO A 106 -5.44 -9.45 3.06
CA PRO A 106 -4.65 -8.72 2.07
C PRO A 106 -5.38 -7.50 1.53
N PHE A 107 -4.62 -6.45 1.24
CA PHE A 107 -5.13 -5.26 0.58
C PHE A 107 -4.88 -5.37 -0.92
N ILE A 108 -5.94 -5.29 -1.71
CA ILE A 108 -5.84 -5.35 -3.17
C ILE A 108 -6.04 -3.94 -3.72
N ILE A 109 -4.99 -3.42 -4.31
CA ILE A 109 -4.98 -2.08 -4.90
C ILE A 109 -5.09 -2.23 -6.41
N ASN A 110 -6.05 -1.54 -7.00
CA ASN A 110 -6.35 -1.66 -8.41
C ASN A 110 -5.70 -0.53 -9.22
N ASN A 111 -5.41 -0.81 -10.47
CA ASN A 111 -4.89 0.17 -11.42
C ASN A 111 -3.64 0.88 -10.91
N VAL A 112 -2.73 0.11 -10.37
CA VAL A 112 -1.53 0.66 -9.77
C VAL A 112 -0.55 1.11 -10.83
N ALA A 113 0.03 2.28 -10.63
CA ALA A 113 1.12 2.78 -11.43
C ALA A 113 2.28 3.13 -10.50
N LEU A 114 3.50 2.82 -10.95
CA LEU A 114 4.69 3.25 -10.24
C LEU A 114 4.86 4.75 -10.46
N GLU A 115 4.88 5.50 -9.38
CA GLU A 115 4.93 6.96 -9.46
C GLU A 115 6.36 7.46 -9.51
N SER A 116 7.20 6.99 -8.59
CA SER A 116 8.60 7.45 -8.53
C SER A 116 9.45 6.51 -7.71
N ILE A 117 10.75 6.57 -7.97
CA ILE A 117 11.77 6.13 -7.03
C ILE A 117 12.20 7.39 -6.29
N ARG A 118 11.73 7.56 -5.06
CA ARG A 118 11.97 8.80 -4.31
C ARG A 118 13.42 8.96 -3.91
N GLU A 119 14.02 7.85 -3.47
CA GLU A 119 15.40 7.85 -3.02
C GLU A 119 16.05 6.53 -3.40
N MET A 120 17.26 6.61 -3.89
CA MET A 120 18.12 5.46 -4.03
C MET A 120 19.47 5.86 -3.46
N ALA A 121 19.73 5.44 -2.21
CA ALA A 121 20.95 5.79 -1.54
C ALA A 121 22.12 5.06 -2.17
N MET A 122 23.09 5.81 -2.68
CA MET A 122 24.32 5.26 -3.23
C MET A 122 25.46 5.47 -2.24
N ALA A 123 25.23 5.03 -1.00
CA ALA A 123 26.14 5.19 0.11
C ALA A 123 26.46 3.84 0.71
N GLY A 124 27.68 3.68 1.23
CA GLY A 124 28.14 2.40 1.72
C GLY A 124 27.35 1.85 2.90
N MET A 125 26.80 2.72 3.75
CA MET A 125 26.10 2.32 4.96
C MET A 125 24.59 2.37 4.82
N GLU A 126 24.06 2.93 3.74
CA GLU A 126 22.62 2.97 3.48
C GLU A 126 22.29 2.10 2.29
N ALA A 127 21.33 1.21 2.48
CA ALA A 127 20.94 0.26 1.46
C ALA A 127 19.46 0.42 1.06
N ALA A 128 18.85 1.55 1.37
CA ALA A 128 17.44 1.76 1.13
C ALA A 128 17.16 2.33 -0.27
N MET A 129 16.10 1.81 -0.88
CA MET A 129 15.51 2.37 -2.09
C MET A 129 14.03 2.57 -1.81
N VAL A 130 13.54 3.80 -1.94
CA VAL A 130 12.14 4.12 -1.64
C VAL A 130 11.38 4.25 -2.95
N VAL A 131 10.41 3.37 -3.13
CA VAL A 131 9.56 3.34 -4.33
C VAL A 131 8.14 3.71 -3.92
N THR A 132 7.53 4.61 -4.67
CA THR A 132 6.15 5.03 -4.45
C THR A 132 5.29 4.59 -5.63
N ALA A 133 4.17 3.92 -5.31
CA ALA A 133 3.17 3.52 -6.28
C ALA A 133 1.81 4.06 -5.86
N ARG A 134 0.94 4.29 -6.83
CA ARG A 134 -0.42 4.79 -6.56
C ARG A 134 -1.43 4.00 -7.36
N GLY A 135 -2.60 3.85 -6.76
CA GLY A 135 -3.73 3.19 -7.38
C GLY A 135 -5.00 3.58 -6.65
N TYR A 136 -6.01 2.73 -6.70
CA TYR A 136 -7.22 2.96 -5.93
C TYR A 136 -7.65 1.70 -5.18
N TYR A 137 -8.32 1.90 -4.06
CA TYR A 137 -8.82 0.84 -3.21
C TYR A 137 -10.33 0.96 -3.11
N ASN A 138 -11.05 -0.13 -3.37
CA ASN A 138 -12.51 -0.14 -3.32
C ASN A 138 -13.00 -0.10 -1.87
N VAL A 139 -13.90 0.83 -1.60
CA VAL A 139 -14.58 0.95 -0.31
C VAL A 139 -16.09 0.95 -0.54
N ASN A 140 -16.86 0.81 0.53
CA ASN A 140 -18.32 0.79 0.47
C ASN A 140 -18.86 -0.25 -0.53
N THR A 141 -18.20 -1.39 -0.62
CA THR A 141 -18.58 -2.44 -1.59
C THR A 141 -19.97 -2.99 -1.32
N GLY A 142 -20.42 -2.99 -0.07
CA GLY A 142 -21.76 -3.39 0.28
C GLY A 142 -22.84 -2.46 -0.28
N PHE A 143 -22.50 -1.20 -0.51
CA PHE A 143 -23.41 -0.21 -1.09
C PHE A 143 -23.35 -0.21 -2.62
N PHE A 144 -22.13 -0.27 -3.19
CA PHE A 144 -21.95 -0.17 -4.64
C PHE A 144 -21.91 -1.53 -5.34
N GLY A 145 -21.74 -2.61 -4.62
CA GLY A 145 -21.73 -3.95 -5.19
C GLY A 145 -20.46 -4.30 -5.98
N THR A 146 -19.35 -3.66 -5.67
CA THR A 146 -18.09 -3.90 -6.38
C THR A 146 -17.08 -4.69 -5.55
#